data_6755a55cef71cf07c5efe5debce156d9
#
_entry.id   6755a55cef71cf07c5efe5debce156d9
#
_cell.length_a   1.000
_cell.length_b   1.000
_cell.length_c   1.000
_cell.angle_alpha   90.00
_cell.angle_beta   90.00
_cell.angle_gamma   90.00
#
_symmetry.space_group_name_H-M   'P 1'
#
loop_
_entity.id
_entity.type
_entity.pdbx_description
1 polymer ?
#
loop_
_entity_poly.entity_id
_entity_poly.type
_entity_poly.pdbx_seq_one_letter_code
_entity_poly.pdbx_strand_id
1 'polypeptide(L)'
;APNDIASFSGQVTNLAFLLSSQCKGAVAFGDYFVAFNYYVVKEFGEIWYEKLNCISTSEHHIISRTIKDSIEKGMKQFIWGVNQPAGNRSYNSPFTNVSWYDKYYFKSLFEDFYYPDGSKPKWKQIDTLQRMFMELMRKIRLIKPITFPVTTMALVHNNKEYLDNDYKELCAEEWAKGGSFFCYNSDNPTSLASCCRVLNEMSDNTFSSTTGMTGVMTGSCNVITLNINRITQDYFRTVDTNYFGNSGILYQDITEEDMDGFKKYLIDILERVYKYHIAYKTMLYELEDKGMLAASNGGYIYIKKLYSTIGVIGYTEAAQFLGLEINNNKEYKEFLQL
;
A
#
# COMPACT_ATOMS: atom_id res chain seq x y z
N ALA A 1 2.90 -18.86 18.86
CA ALA A 1 2.94 -18.93 17.38
C ALA A 1 1.61 -19.45 16.86
N PRO A 2 1.14 -19.05 15.67
CA PRO A 2 -0.07 -19.61 15.08
C PRO A 2 0.12 -21.09 14.78
N ASN A 3 -0.99 -21.84 14.85
CA ASN A 3 -0.95 -23.28 14.55
C ASN A 3 -1.69 -23.62 13.24
N ASP A 4 -2.58 -22.76 12.80
CA ASP A 4 -3.47 -22.94 11.65
C ASP A 4 -3.73 -21.62 10.92
N ILE A 5 -4.48 -21.66 9.83
CA ILE A 5 -4.86 -20.51 9.00
C ILE A 5 -5.64 -19.46 9.82
N ALA A 6 -6.56 -19.90 10.68
CA ALA A 6 -7.42 -18.99 11.44
C ALA A 6 -6.63 -18.20 12.49
N SER A 7 -5.76 -18.87 13.24
CA SER A 7 -4.89 -18.23 14.23
C SER A 7 -3.85 -17.33 13.57
N PHE A 8 -3.31 -17.69 12.40
CA PHE A 8 -2.44 -16.82 11.61
C PHE A 8 -3.16 -15.54 11.19
N SER A 9 -4.34 -15.65 10.61
CA SER A 9 -5.13 -14.49 10.16
C SER A 9 -5.47 -13.54 11.32
N GLY A 10 -5.79 -14.09 12.51
CA GLY A 10 -5.99 -13.31 13.72
C GLY A 10 -4.72 -12.57 14.18
N GLN A 11 -3.58 -13.25 14.18
CA GLN A 11 -2.31 -12.65 14.60
C GLN A 11 -1.83 -11.56 13.62
N VAL A 12 -1.95 -11.77 12.31
CA VAL A 12 -1.61 -10.72 11.32
C VAL A 12 -2.50 -9.50 11.48
N THR A 13 -3.79 -9.69 11.77
CA THR A 13 -4.71 -8.59 12.07
C THR A 13 -4.28 -7.83 13.33
N ASN A 14 -3.92 -8.52 14.40
CA ASN A 14 -3.41 -7.89 15.62
C ASN A 14 -2.09 -7.15 15.38
N LEU A 15 -1.18 -7.72 14.57
CA LEU A 15 0.05 -7.05 14.16
C LEU A 15 -0.24 -5.77 13.36
N ALA A 16 -1.23 -5.81 12.46
CA ALA A 16 -1.67 -4.61 11.73
C ALA A 16 -2.14 -3.52 12.69
N PHE A 17 -2.92 -3.85 13.70
CA PHE A 17 -3.36 -2.90 14.72
C PHE A 17 -2.20 -2.34 15.55
N LEU A 18 -1.28 -3.19 15.98
CA LEU A 18 -0.10 -2.77 16.74
C LEU A 18 0.75 -1.78 15.95
N LEU A 19 1.17 -2.15 14.74
CA LEU A 19 2.02 -1.30 13.90
C LEU A 19 1.32 0.00 13.53
N SER A 20 0.06 -0.08 13.16
CA SER A 20 -0.73 1.10 12.77
C SER A 20 -1.02 2.06 13.94
N SER A 21 -0.93 1.61 15.18
CA SER A 21 -1.07 2.49 16.36
C SER A 21 0.11 3.43 16.53
N GLN A 22 1.27 3.06 16.04
CA GLN A 22 2.52 3.80 16.19
C GLN A 22 2.98 4.52 14.92
N CYS A 23 2.46 4.10 13.76
CA CYS A 23 2.73 4.70 12.47
C CYS A 23 1.44 5.29 11.88
N LYS A 24 1.43 6.59 11.56
CA LYS A 24 0.30 7.22 10.87
C LYS A 24 0.20 6.81 9.40
N GLY A 25 1.28 6.29 8.83
CA GLY A 25 1.32 5.75 7.49
C GLY A 25 0.70 4.36 7.38
N ALA A 26 0.84 3.75 6.22
CA ALA A 26 0.35 2.41 5.97
C ALA A 26 1.30 1.33 6.50
N VAL A 27 0.70 0.19 6.86
CA VAL A 27 1.41 -1.05 7.17
C VAL A 27 1.32 -1.96 5.96
N ALA A 28 2.46 -2.28 5.35
CA ALA A 28 2.53 -3.15 4.17
C ALA A 28 2.94 -4.57 4.56
N PHE A 29 2.21 -5.54 4.03
CA PHE A 29 2.47 -6.97 4.15
C PHE A 29 2.92 -7.52 2.79
N GLY A 30 4.22 -7.36 2.48
CA GLY A 30 4.78 -7.78 1.20
C GLY A 30 4.89 -9.29 1.07
N ASP A 31 5.06 -10.01 2.17
CA ASP A 31 5.22 -11.45 2.27
C ASP A 31 3.95 -12.19 2.74
N TYR A 32 2.80 -11.50 2.77
CA TYR A 32 1.54 -12.06 3.28
C TYR A 32 1.23 -13.45 2.74
N PHE A 33 1.30 -13.62 1.41
CA PHE A 33 0.96 -14.90 0.78
C PHE A 33 2.00 -15.99 1.07
N VAL A 34 3.27 -15.63 1.20
CA VAL A 34 4.32 -16.57 1.57
C VAL A 34 4.11 -17.07 2.99
N ALA A 35 3.89 -16.16 3.93
CA ALA A 35 3.62 -16.51 5.32
C ALA A 35 2.30 -17.28 5.46
N PHE A 36 1.24 -16.88 4.78
CA PHE A 36 -0.06 -17.55 4.78
C PHE A 36 0.05 -18.98 4.23
N ASN A 37 0.80 -19.16 3.13
CA ASN A 37 1.00 -20.47 2.52
C ASN A 37 1.61 -21.51 3.47
N TYR A 38 2.50 -21.10 4.36
CA TYR A 38 3.06 -22.02 5.35
C TYR A 38 1.98 -22.74 6.17
N TYR A 39 0.96 -21.98 6.61
CA TYR A 39 -0.16 -22.54 7.37
C TYR A 39 -1.13 -23.31 6.49
N VAL A 40 -1.30 -22.93 5.24
CA VAL A 40 -2.11 -23.69 4.26
C VAL A 40 -1.46 -25.05 3.99
N VAL A 41 -0.15 -25.08 3.77
CA VAL A 41 0.59 -26.34 3.59
C VAL A 41 0.56 -27.22 4.84
N LYS A 42 0.73 -26.59 6.02
CA LYS A 42 0.68 -27.30 7.30
C LYS A 42 -0.70 -27.95 7.55
N GLU A 43 -1.77 -27.32 7.13
CA GLU A 43 -3.15 -27.79 7.37
C GLU A 43 -3.62 -28.78 6.28
N PHE A 44 -3.25 -28.57 5.00
CA PHE A 44 -3.78 -29.34 3.87
C PHE A 44 -2.73 -30.11 3.05
N GLY A 45 -1.45 -29.99 3.41
CA GLY A 45 -0.34 -30.64 2.72
C GLY A 45 0.12 -29.92 1.46
N GLU A 46 1.23 -30.37 0.89
CA GLU A 46 1.98 -29.71 -0.18
C GLU A 46 1.20 -29.50 -1.49
N ILE A 47 0.28 -30.39 -1.82
CA ILE A 47 -0.48 -30.37 -3.08
C ILE A 47 -1.92 -29.87 -2.90
N TRP A 48 -2.16 -29.05 -1.88
CA TRP A 48 -3.47 -28.52 -1.56
C TRP A 48 -4.16 -27.82 -2.75
N TYR A 49 -3.40 -27.16 -3.61
CA TYR A 49 -3.90 -26.42 -4.78
C TYR A 49 -4.53 -27.34 -5.85
N GLU A 50 -4.20 -28.61 -5.87
CA GLU A 50 -4.84 -29.62 -6.74
C GLU A 50 -6.16 -30.15 -6.14
N LYS A 51 -6.36 -29.95 -4.85
CA LYS A 51 -7.47 -30.49 -4.06
C LYS A 51 -8.45 -29.44 -3.55
N LEU A 52 -8.48 -28.27 -4.16
CA LEU A 52 -9.28 -27.12 -3.70
C LEU A 52 -10.76 -27.44 -3.44
N ASN A 53 -11.36 -28.32 -4.25
CA ASN A 53 -12.77 -28.70 -4.14
C ASN A 53 -12.99 -29.94 -3.25
N CYS A 54 -11.92 -30.55 -2.71
CA CYS A 54 -12.04 -31.65 -1.78
C CYS A 54 -12.53 -31.14 -0.41
N ILE A 55 -13.33 -31.98 0.26
CA ILE A 55 -13.75 -31.68 1.64
C ILE A 55 -12.51 -31.72 2.54
N SER A 56 -12.36 -30.70 3.35
CA SER A 56 -11.30 -30.65 4.35
C SER A 56 -11.50 -31.70 5.41
N THR A 57 -10.47 -32.50 5.65
CA THR A 57 -10.43 -33.50 6.73
C THR A 57 -9.78 -32.97 8.01
N SER A 58 -9.51 -31.65 8.07
CA SER A 58 -8.92 -31.03 9.24
C SER A 58 -9.82 -31.20 10.46
N GLU A 59 -9.27 -31.72 11.55
CA GLU A 59 -9.94 -31.94 12.84
C GLU A 59 -10.51 -30.65 13.46
N HIS A 60 -10.10 -29.49 12.96
CA HIS A 60 -10.54 -28.17 13.46
C HIS A 60 -11.87 -27.68 12.86
N HIS A 61 -12.49 -28.41 11.93
CA HIS A 61 -13.74 -28.00 11.30
C HIS A 61 -14.94 -28.85 11.74
N ILE A 62 -15.82 -28.25 12.54
CA ILE A 62 -17.12 -28.82 12.94
C ILE A 62 -18.06 -28.96 11.71
N ILE A 63 -17.83 -28.18 10.66
CA ILE A 63 -18.65 -28.16 9.44
C ILE A 63 -17.77 -28.61 8.27
N SER A 64 -18.25 -29.59 7.49
CA SER A 64 -17.60 -30.00 6.25
C SER A 64 -17.44 -28.82 5.29
N ARG A 65 -16.22 -28.43 4.98
CA ARG A 65 -15.86 -27.36 4.06
C ARG A 65 -14.85 -27.86 3.05
N THR A 66 -14.85 -27.25 1.87
CA THR A 66 -13.77 -27.49 0.91
C THR A 66 -12.49 -26.80 1.40
N ILE A 67 -11.35 -27.27 0.91
CA ILE A 67 -10.06 -26.60 1.16
C ILE A 67 -10.12 -25.15 0.69
N LYS A 68 -10.74 -24.91 -0.48
CA LYS A 68 -10.97 -23.54 -1.00
C LYS A 68 -11.72 -22.68 -0.01
N ASP A 69 -12.86 -23.17 0.52
CA ASP A 69 -13.68 -22.40 1.47
C ASP A 69 -12.92 -22.08 2.76
N SER A 70 -12.08 -23.00 3.21
CA SER A 70 -11.26 -22.80 4.42
C SER A 70 -10.18 -21.74 4.21
N ILE A 71 -9.50 -21.76 3.08
CA ILE A 71 -8.52 -20.74 2.69
C ILE A 71 -9.21 -19.37 2.55
N GLU A 72 -10.31 -19.30 1.79
CA GLU A 72 -11.07 -18.06 1.64
C GLU A 72 -11.59 -17.51 2.97
N LYS A 73 -11.98 -18.38 3.90
CA LYS A 73 -12.39 -17.95 5.25
C LYS A 73 -11.25 -17.25 5.99
N GLY A 74 -10.04 -17.80 5.95
CA GLY A 74 -8.86 -17.17 6.55
C GLY A 74 -8.57 -15.81 5.93
N MET A 75 -8.60 -15.73 4.60
CA MET A 75 -8.43 -14.45 3.88
C MET A 75 -9.52 -13.44 4.25
N LYS A 76 -10.79 -13.86 4.30
CA LYS A 76 -11.93 -13.02 4.72
C LYS A 76 -11.75 -12.52 6.15
N GLN A 77 -11.28 -13.36 7.06
CA GLN A 77 -11.00 -12.96 8.44
C GLN A 77 -10.00 -11.81 8.51
N PHE A 78 -8.90 -11.88 7.76
CA PHE A 78 -7.94 -10.79 7.66
C PHE A 78 -8.57 -9.54 7.03
N ILE A 79 -9.24 -9.67 5.86
CA ILE A 79 -9.86 -8.55 5.15
C ILE A 79 -10.85 -7.80 6.05
N TRP A 80 -11.75 -8.52 6.71
CA TRP A 80 -12.73 -7.91 7.61
C TRP A 80 -12.07 -7.35 8.87
N GLY A 81 -11.05 -8.01 9.40
CA GLY A 81 -10.30 -7.54 10.56
C GLY A 81 -9.68 -6.16 10.32
N VAL A 82 -8.98 -5.97 9.19
CA VAL A 82 -8.34 -4.68 8.88
C VAL A 82 -9.31 -3.57 8.44
N ASN A 83 -10.58 -3.88 8.23
CA ASN A 83 -11.63 -2.89 7.98
C ASN A 83 -12.42 -2.53 9.24
N GLN A 84 -12.06 -3.06 10.41
CA GLN A 84 -12.65 -2.66 11.68
C GLN A 84 -12.02 -1.39 12.23
N PRO A 85 -12.80 -0.50 12.85
CA PRO A 85 -12.25 0.63 13.59
C PRO A 85 -11.37 0.15 14.75
N ALA A 86 -10.19 0.75 14.89
CA ALA A 86 -9.26 0.45 15.96
C ALA A 86 -9.21 1.61 16.95
N GLY A 87 -9.50 1.36 18.25
CA GLY A 87 -9.48 2.39 19.28
C GLY A 87 -8.11 3.06 19.44
N ASN A 88 -7.02 2.31 19.26
CA ASN A 88 -5.65 2.80 19.28
C ASN A 88 -5.26 3.68 18.06
N ARG A 89 -6.15 3.84 17.09
CA ARG A 89 -6.03 4.76 15.93
C ARG A 89 -7.14 5.81 15.88
N SER A 90 -7.65 6.23 17.00
CA SER A 90 -8.78 7.19 17.05
C SER A 90 -9.98 6.69 16.25
N TYR A 91 -10.28 5.40 16.38
CA TYR A 91 -11.38 4.70 15.69
C TYR A 91 -11.28 4.63 14.16
N ASN A 92 -10.12 4.90 13.58
CA ASN A 92 -9.86 4.63 12.18
C ASN A 92 -9.42 3.18 11.97
N SER A 93 -9.77 2.60 10.83
CA SER A 93 -9.25 1.31 10.41
C SER A 93 -7.75 1.39 10.14
N PRO A 94 -6.97 0.31 10.41
CA PRO A 94 -5.55 0.29 10.10
C PRO A 94 -5.35 0.39 8.58
N PHE A 95 -4.55 1.37 8.15
CA PHE A 95 -4.21 1.51 6.74
C PHE A 95 -3.23 0.40 6.35
N THR A 96 -3.73 -0.63 5.67
CA THR A 96 -2.96 -1.81 5.30
C THR A 96 -2.81 -1.94 3.79
N ASN A 97 -1.68 -2.50 3.37
CA ASN A 97 -1.39 -2.87 1.99
C ASN A 97 -0.98 -4.33 1.93
N VAL A 98 -1.40 -5.03 0.87
CA VAL A 98 -0.94 -6.38 0.51
C VAL A 98 -0.40 -6.34 -0.90
N SER A 99 0.79 -6.92 -1.11
CA SER A 99 1.40 -6.99 -2.43
C SER A 99 1.15 -8.33 -3.08
N TRP A 100 0.80 -8.29 -4.37
CA TRP A 100 0.88 -9.38 -5.31
C TRP A 100 2.11 -9.17 -6.19
N TYR A 101 2.64 -10.23 -6.73
CA TYR A 101 3.83 -10.15 -7.58
C TYR A 101 3.87 -11.29 -8.59
N ASP A 102 4.54 -11.04 -9.72
CA ASP A 102 4.77 -12.05 -10.74
C ASP A 102 5.86 -13.06 -10.31
N LYS A 103 6.08 -14.07 -11.15
CA LYS A 103 7.06 -15.15 -10.87
C LYS A 103 8.51 -14.65 -10.77
N TYR A 104 8.86 -13.55 -11.42
CA TYR A 104 10.22 -13.01 -11.40
C TYR A 104 10.49 -12.26 -10.08
N TYR A 105 9.51 -11.51 -9.58
CA TYR A 105 9.55 -10.97 -8.23
C TYR A 105 9.61 -12.07 -7.18
N PHE A 106 8.74 -13.09 -7.31
CA PHE A 106 8.74 -14.22 -6.40
C PHE A 106 10.11 -14.87 -6.35
N LYS A 107 10.72 -15.15 -7.51
CA LYS A 107 12.05 -15.75 -7.58
C LYS A 107 13.10 -14.87 -6.89
N SER A 108 13.12 -13.58 -7.19
CA SER A 108 14.09 -12.64 -6.63
C SER A 108 13.98 -12.48 -5.11
N LEU A 109 12.74 -12.45 -4.57
CA LEU A 109 12.51 -12.18 -3.16
C LEU A 109 12.54 -13.42 -2.27
N PHE A 110 12.16 -14.58 -2.81
CA PHE A 110 11.87 -15.76 -2.01
C PHE A 110 12.62 -17.04 -2.43
N GLU A 111 13.53 -16.98 -3.39
CA GLU A 111 14.32 -18.16 -3.82
C GLU A 111 15.14 -18.74 -2.67
N ASP A 112 15.69 -17.85 -1.81
CA ASP A 112 16.51 -18.21 -0.66
C ASP A 112 15.75 -18.14 0.68
N PHE A 113 14.43 -18.01 0.61
CA PHE A 113 13.58 -18.03 1.80
C PHE A 113 13.31 -19.47 2.26
N TYR A 114 13.41 -19.69 3.57
CA TYR A 114 13.07 -20.96 4.21
C TYR A 114 12.01 -20.75 5.28
N TYR A 115 11.02 -21.60 5.30
CA TYR A 115 10.07 -21.70 6.39
C TYR A 115 10.73 -22.22 7.68
N PRO A 116 10.11 -22.09 8.86
CA PRO A 116 10.66 -22.58 10.13
C PRO A 116 10.96 -24.08 10.16
N ASP A 117 10.31 -24.87 9.33
CA ASP A 117 10.53 -26.31 9.18
C ASP A 117 11.60 -26.67 8.15
N GLY A 118 12.27 -25.67 7.56
CA GLY A 118 13.30 -25.86 6.53
C GLY A 118 12.77 -26.04 5.11
N SER A 119 11.45 -26.08 4.90
CA SER A 119 10.88 -26.13 3.56
C SER A 119 10.91 -24.76 2.86
N LYS A 120 10.72 -24.74 1.53
CA LYS A 120 10.69 -23.49 0.73
C LYS A 120 9.30 -23.24 0.16
N PRO A 121 8.89 -21.96 -0.01
CA PRO A 121 7.67 -21.63 -0.74
C PRO A 121 7.80 -22.05 -2.21
N LYS A 122 6.69 -22.50 -2.80
CA LYS A 122 6.62 -22.90 -4.22
C LYS A 122 5.76 -21.89 -4.98
N TRP A 123 6.26 -21.42 -6.11
CA TRP A 123 5.53 -20.43 -6.93
C TRP A 123 4.09 -20.82 -7.20
N LYS A 124 3.83 -22.08 -7.57
CA LYS A 124 2.47 -22.56 -7.89
C LYS A 124 1.49 -22.38 -6.73
N GLN A 125 1.95 -22.58 -5.50
CA GLN A 125 1.16 -22.38 -4.29
C GLN A 125 0.86 -20.89 -4.09
N ILE A 126 1.87 -20.04 -4.20
CA ILE A 126 1.75 -18.59 -4.01
C ILE A 126 0.87 -17.97 -5.11
N ASP A 127 1.11 -18.31 -6.38
CA ASP A 127 0.28 -17.86 -7.50
C ASP A 127 -1.20 -18.23 -7.29
N THR A 128 -1.47 -19.46 -6.84
CA THR A 128 -2.85 -19.89 -6.56
C THR A 128 -3.50 -19.03 -5.47
N LEU A 129 -2.79 -18.76 -4.37
CA LEU A 129 -3.30 -17.91 -3.29
C LEU A 129 -3.53 -16.47 -3.75
N GLN A 130 -2.62 -15.91 -4.52
CA GLN A 130 -2.75 -14.56 -5.06
C GLN A 130 -3.98 -14.44 -5.96
N ARG A 131 -4.20 -15.37 -6.87
CA ARG A 131 -5.40 -15.40 -7.75
C ARG A 131 -6.68 -15.54 -6.96
N MET A 132 -6.72 -16.43 -5.96
CA MET A 132 -7.86 -16.56 -5.06
C MET A 132 -8.16 -15.26 -4.31
N PHE A 133 -7.14 -14.58 -3.81
CA PHE A 133 -7.29 -13.32 -3.09
C PHE A 133 -7.76 -12.18 -4.02
N MET A 134 -7.21 -12.07 -5.24
CA MET A 134 -7.66 -11.10 -6.26
C MET A 134 -9.15 -11.26 -6.54
N GLU A 135 -9.58 -12.48 -6.86
CA GLU A 135 -10.99 -12.79 -7.13
C GLU A 135 -11.87 -12.47 -5.92
N LEU A 136 -11.42 -12.84 -4.72
CA LEU A 136 -12.15 -12.60 -3.48
C LEU A 136 -12.31 -11.10 -3.20
N MET A 137 -11.22 -10.32 -3.31
CA MET A 137 -11.26 -8.86 -3.11
C MET A 137 -12.20 -8.19 -4.11
N ARG A 138 -12.14 -8.57 -5.38
CA ARG A 138 -13.05 -8.06 -6.40
C ARG A 138 -14.51 -8.36 -6.06
N LYS A 139 -14.82 -9.61 -5.74
CA LYS A 139 -16.19 -10.03 -5.34
C LYS A 139 -16.72 -9.23 -4.14
N ILE A 140 -15.89 -9.04 -3.11
CA ILE A 140 -16.29 -8.29 -1.93
C ILE A 140 -16.52 -6.81 -2.27
N ARG A 141 -15.60 -6.18 -3.01
CA ARG A 141 -15.69 -4.76 -3.37
C ARG A 141 -16.87 -4.41 -4.27
N LEU A 142 -17.30 -5.33 -5.12
CA LEU A 142 -18.51 -5.15 -5.94
C LEU A 142 -19.81 -5.16 -5.11
N ILE A 143 -19.79 -5.74 -3.91
CA ILE A 143 -20.96 -5.85 -3.04
C ILE A 143 -20.91 -4.82 -1.90
N LYS A 144 -19.72 -4.57 -1.36
CA LYS A 144 -19.53 -3.72 -0.18
C LYS A 144 -18.32 -2.78 -0.38
N PRO A 145 -18.47 -1.50 -0.01
CA PRO A 145 -17.35 -0.56 -0.07
C PRO A 145 -16.36 -0.87 1.05
N ILE A 146 -15.34 -1.67 0.76
CA ILE A 146 -14.21 -1.89 1.66
C ILE A 146 -12.97 -1.12 1.15
N THR A 147 -12.26 -0.50 2.07
CA THR A 147 -11.06 0.31 1.75
C THR A 147 -9.80 -0.55 1.81
N PHE A 148 -9.69 -1.41 2.82
CA PHE A 148 -8.47 -2.15 3.12
C PHE A 148 -8.62 -3.67 2.92
N PRO A 149 -7.51 -4.37 2.68
CA PRO A 149 -6.19 -3.82 2.35
C PRO A 149 -6.20 -3.13 0.97
N VAL A 150 -5.43 -2.05 0.84
CA VAL A 150 -5.02 -1.58 -0.49
C VAL A 150 -4.15 -2.67 -1.10
N THR A 151 -4.32 -2.92 -2.38
CA THR A 151 -3.61 -3.99 -3.06
C THR A 151 -2.71 -3.43 -4.16
N THR A 152 -1.48 -3.94 -4.23
CA THR A 152 -0.48 -3.50 -5.20
C THR A 152 0.05 -4.72 -5.95
N MET A 153 -0.02 -4.69 -7.27
CA MET A 153 0.56 -5.69 -8.15
C MET A 153 1.95 -5.24 -8.59
N ALA A 154 2.96 -6.03 -8.28
CA ALA A 154 4.33 -5.80 -8.72
C ALA A 154 4.66 -6.66 -9.95
N LEU A 155 5.06 -6.00 -11.04
CA LEU A 155 5.40 -6.61 -12.31
C LEU A 155 6.81 -6.22 -12.73
N VAL A 156 7.61 -7.20 -13.16
CA VAL A 156 8.94 -6.96 -13.68
C VAL A 156 8.89 -6.69 -15.18
N HIS A 157 9.60 -5.65 -15.61
CA HIS A 157 9.76 -5.33 -17.01
C HIS A 157 11.25 -5.18 -17.39
N ASN A 158 11.55 -5.38 -18.67
CA ASN A 158 12.83 -5.04 -19.28
C ASN A 158 12.55 -4.19 -20.52
N ASN A 159 13.16 -3.00 -20.61
CA ASN A 159 12.96 -2.09 -21.74
C ASN A 159 11.49 -1.87 -22.13
N LYS A 160 10.60 -1.72 -21.14
CA LYS A 160 9.13 -1.53 -21.29
C LYS A 160 8.36 -2.79 -21.69
N GLU A 161 9.00 -3.94 -21.82
CA GLU A 161 8.33 -5.22 -22.05
C GLU A 161 8.23 -5.99 -20.73
N TYR A 162 7.03 -6.48 -20.41
CA TYR A 162 6.82 -7.29 -19.21
C TYR A 162 7.45 -8.68 -19.40
N LEU A 163 8.14 -9.14 -18.38
CA LEU A 163 8.74 -10.48 -18.41
C LEU A 163 7.71 -11.59 -18.24
N ASP A 164 6.63 -11.32 -17.51
CA ASP A 164 5.50 -12.25 -17.30
C ASP A 164 4.25 -11.73 -18.01
N ASN A 165 4.11 -12.07 -19.28
CA ASN A 165 2.96 -11.67 -20.09
C ASN A 165 1.64 -12.28 -19.59
N ASP A 166 1.66 -13.52 -19.12
CA ASP A 166 0.46 -14.18 -18.59
C ASP A 166 -0.06 -13.43 -17.34
N TYR A 167 0.86 -12.97 -16.50
CA TYR A 167 0.49 -12.21 -15.30
C TYR A 167 0.02 -10.78 -15.63
N LYS A 168 0.61 -10.15 -16.65
CA LYS A 168 0.13 -8.87 -17.20
C LYS A 168 -1.29 -8.99 -17.74
N GLU A 169 -1.58 -10.05 -18.51
CA GLU A 169 -2.91 -10.30 -19.05
C GLU A 169 -3.92 -10.57 -17.93
N LEU A 170 -3.55 -11.34 -16.92
CA LEU A 170 -4.37 -11.55 -15.73
C LEU A 170 -4.75 -10.22 -15.06
N CYS A 171 -3.79 -9.29 -14.93
CA CYS A 171 -4.07 -7.97 -14.36
C CYS A 171 -5.08 -7.19 -15.20
N ALA A 172 -4.92 -7.19 -16.53
CA ALA A 172 -5.83 -6.50 -17.43
C ALA A 172 -7.25 -7.10 -17.37
N GLU A 173 -7.36 -8.43 -17.33
CA GLU A 173 -8.64 -9.12 -17.18
C GLU A 173 -9.32 -8.82 -15.83
N GLU A 174 -8.57 -8.82 -14.73
CA GLU A 174 -9.13 -8.52 -13.42
C GLU A 174 -9.59 -7.05 -13.32
N TRP A 175 -8.88 -6.11 -13.95
CA TRP A 175 -9.36 -4.73 -14.07
C TRP A 175 -10.65 -4.64 -14.90
N ALA A 176 -10.69 -5.32 -16.05
CA ALA A 176 -11.90 -5.36 -16.89
C ALA A 176 -13.12 -5.94 -16.15
N LYS A 177 -12.90 -6.84 -15.18
CA LYS A 177 -13.94 -7.42 -14.31
C LYS A 177 -14.29 -6.54 -13.11
N GLY A 178 -13.72 -5.34 -12.99
CA GLY A 178 -13.95 -4.41 -11.87
C GLY A 178 -13.01 -4.60 -10.68
N GLY A 179 -11.88 -5.26 -10.87
CA GLY A 179 -10.81 -5.34 -9.87
C GLY A 179 -10.21 -3.96 -9.60
N SER A 180 -9.87 -3.69 -8.35
CA SER A 180 -9.25 -2.43 -7.92
C SER A 180 -7.94 -2.69 -7.21
N PHE A 181 -6.84 -2.39 -7.89
CA PHE A 181 -5.47 -2.50 -7.38
C PHE A 181 -4.54 -1.56 -8.16
N PHE A 182 -3.39 -1.28 -7.58
CA PHE A 182 -2.35 -0.49 -8.22
C PHE A 182 -1.32 -1.41 -8.88
N CYS A 183 -0.78 -1.01 -10.03
CA CYS A 183 0.39 -1.66 -10.61
C CYS A 183 1.65 -0.90 -10.24
N TYR A 184 2.63 -1.65 -9.79
CA TYR A 184 4.00 -1.22 -9.59
C TYR A 184 4.89 -1.93 -10.62
N ASN A 185 5.35 -1.18 -11.60
CA ASN A 185 6.21 -1.69 -12.65
C ASN A 185 7.65 -1.31 -12.35
N SER A 186 8.54 -2.27 -12.30
CA SER A 186 9.96 -2.05 -11.99
C SER A 186 10.84 -2.93 -12.87
N ASP A 187 12.00 -2.41 -13.22
CA ASP A 187 13.11 -3.18 -13.80
C ASP A 187 13.97 -3.84 -12.71
N ASN A 188 13.74 -3.47 -11.45
CA ASN A 188 14.43 -4.02 -10.29
C ASN A 188 13.50 -4.90 -9.43
N PRO A 189 13.61 -6.24 -9.51
CA PRO A 189 12.75 -7.15 -8.76
C PRO A 189 13.11 -7.25 -7.26
N THR A 190 14.09 -6.50 -6.77
CA THR A 190 14.46 -6.48 -5.34
C THR A 190 13.71 -5.41 -4.56
N SER A 191 12.91 -4.58 -5.23
CA SER A 191 12.14 -3.51 -4.59
C SER A 191 10.64 -3.80 -4.64
N LEU A 192 9.96 -3.62 -3.52
CA LEU A 192 8.50 -3.65 -3.45
C LEU A 192 7.94 -2.29 -3.05
N ALA A 193 6.89 -1.87 -3.72
CA ALA A 193 6.17 -0.66 -3.34
C ALA A 193 5.22 -0.93 -2.18
N SER A 194 5.24 -0.05 -1.17
CA SER A 194 4.14 0.06 -0.20
C SER A 194 2.94 0.81 -0.82
N CYS A 195 1.85 0.94 -0.08
CA CYS A 195 0.64 1.62 -0.55
C CYS A 195 0.88 3.04 -1.09
N CYS A 196 1.86 3.78 -0.54
CA CYS A 196 2.26 5.12 -0.97
C CYS A 196 3.31 5.09 -2.09
N ARG A 197 3.58 3.94 -2.71
CA ARG A 197 4.62 3.67 -3.73
C ARG A 197 6.01 4.09 -3.27
N VAL A 198 6.22 4.12 -1.97
CA VAL A 198 7.55 4.27 -1.40
C VAL A 198 8.36 3.05 -1.79
N LEU A 199 9.46 3.29 -2.50
CA LEU A 199 10.38 2.25 -2.93
C LEU A 199 11.09 1.68 -1.70
N ASN A 200 10.96 0.40 -1.50
CA ASN A 200 11.65 -0.31 -0.43
C ASN A 200 12.70 -1.22 -1.06
N GLU A 201 13.95 -0.78 -1.04
CA GLU A 201 15.06 -1.63 -1.49
C GLU A 201 15.28 -2.75 -0.48
N MET A 202 15.15 -3.97 -0.97
CA MET A 202 15.28 -5.17 -0.15
C MET A 202 16.75 -5.56 0.07
N SER A 203 17.68 -4.98 -0.72
CA SER A 203 19.13 -5.24 -0.66
C SER A 203 19.78 -4.82 0.66
N ASP A 204 19.16 -3.87 1.38
CA ASP A 204 19.63 -3.42 2.71
C ASP A 204 19.17 -4.30 3.87
N ASN A 205 18.48 -5.40 3.58
CA ASN A 205 17.88 -6.24 4.60
C ASN A 205 18.84 -7.33 5.04
N THR A 206 19.16 -7.34 6.31
CA THR A 206 19.63 -8.56 6.98
C THR A 206 18.44 -9.49 7.13
N PHE A 207 18.31 -10.42 6.22
CA PHE A 207 17.33 -11.51 6.34
C PHE A 207 17.62 -12.30 7.61
N SER A 208 16.64 -12.42 8.48
CA SER A 208 16.71 -13.30 9.65
C SER A 208 15.56 -14.29 9.57
N SER A 209 15.85 -15.55 9.73
CA SER A 209 14.84 -16.62 9.78
C SER A 209 13.81 -16.44 10.90
N THR A 210 14.10 -15.59 11.89
CA THR A 210 13.21 -15.25 13.01
C THR A 210 12.31 -14.06 12.74
N THR A 211 12.69 -13.17 11.81
CA THR A 211 11.95 -11.92 11.52
C THR A 211 11.33 -11.87 10.13
N GLY A 212 11.57 -12.89 9.28
CA GLY A 212 11.08 -12.91 7.91
C GLY A 212 11.58 -11.70 7.11
N MET A 213 10.75 -11.14 6.24
CA MET A 213 11.04 -9.92 5.48
C MET A 213 10.85 -8.61 6.26
N THR A 214 10.73 -8.67 7.58
CA THR A 214 10.59 -7.47 8.43
C THR A 214 11.82 -6.57 8.42
N GLY A 215 12.94 -7.02 7.83
CA GLY A 215 14.16 -6.25 7.65
C GLY A 215 14.01 -4.96 6.85
N VAL A 216 12.94 -4.76 6.10
CA VAL A 216 12.69 -3.50 5.36
C VAL A 216 12.57 -2.32 6.33
N MET A 217 11.88 -2.48 7.45
CA MET A 217 11.77 -1.51 8.57
C MET A 217 11.49 -0.07 8.13
N THR A 218 10.91 0.15 6.95
CA THR A 218 10.63 1.45 6.36
C THR A 218 9.14 1.65 6.14
N GLY A 219 8.75 2.86 5.79
CA GLY A 219 7.37 3.24 5.52
C GLY A 219 7.20 4.75 5.57
N SER A 220 5.97 5.22 5.74
CA SER A 220 5.68 6.64 5.95
C SER A 220 5.38 6.90 7.43
N CYS A 221 6.17 7.76 8.05
CA CYS A 221 5.95 8.12 9.46
C CYS A 221 4.80 9.12 9.62
N ASN A 222 4.61 9.99 8.64
CA ASN A 222 3.55 11.00 8.62
C ASN A 222 3.24 11.43 7.20
N VAL A 223 1.99 11.86 6.96
CA VAL A 223 1.53 12.41 5.69
C VAL A 223 0.86 13.75 5.94
N ILE A 224 1.29 14.79 5.23
CA ILE A 224 0.62 16.09 5.19
C ILE A 224 0.11 16.29 3.76
N THR A 225 -1.19 16.45 3.60
CA THR A 225 -1.82 16.60 2.29
C THR A 225 -2.12 18.07 2.02
N LEU A 226 -1.61 18.56 0.89
CA LEU A 226 -1.88 19.90 0.40
C LEU A 226 -3.13 19.89 -0.47
N ASN A 227 -4.05 20.81 -0.22
CA ASN A 227 -5.18 21.08 -1.08
C ASN A 227 -4.79 22.14 -2.12
N ILE A 228 -4.32 21.69 -3.28
CA ILE A 228 -3.84 22.58 -4.35
C ILE A 228 -4.95 23.50 -4.82
N ASN A 229 -6.19 23.03 -4.91
CA ASN A 229 -7.33 23.88 -5.26
C ASN A 229 -7.46 25.07 -4.29
N ARG A 230 -7.42 24.79 -2.98
CA ARG A 230 -7.52 25.86 -1.98
C ARG A 230 -6.34 26.84 -2.04
N ILE A 231 -5.12 26.31 -2.15
CA ILE A 231 -3.89 27.09 -2.24
C ILE A 231 -3.93 28.01 -3.47
N THR A 232 -4.34 27.49 -4.62
CA THR A 232 -4.47 28.25 -5.87
C THR A 232 -5.52 29.37 -5.72
N GLN A 233 -6.69 29.04 -5.21
CA GLN A 233 -7.74 30.02 -5.02
C GLN A 233 -7.35 31.11 -4.00
N ASP A 234 -6.74 30.73 -2.89
CA ASP A 234 -6.31 31.69 -1.87
C ASP A 234 -5.28 32.66 -2.42
N TYR A 235 -4.32 32.19 -3.23
CA TYR A 235 -3.33 33.06 -3.85
C TYR A 235 -3.96 34.04 -4.85
N PHE A 236 -4.61 33.52 -5.88
CA PHE A 236 -5.12 34.35 -6.98
C PHE A 236 -6.23 35.33 -6.53
N ARG A 237 -7.03 34.97 -5.54
CA ARG A 237 -8.01 35.87 -4.95
C ARG A 237 -7.40 37.02 -4.14
N THR A 238 -6.13 36.90 -3.71
CA THR A 238 -5.42 37.99 -3.04
C THR A 238 -4.73 38.94 -4.02
N VAL A 239 -4.36 38.43 -5.20
CA VAL A 239 -3.71 39.24 -6.26
C VAL A 239 -4.71 40.15 -6.95
N ASP A 240 -5.93 39.69 -7.22
CA ASP A 240 -6.99 40.51 -7.80
C ASP A 240 -8.35 40.25 -7.15
N THR A 241 -8.92 41.28 -6.55
CA THR A 241 -10.24 41.22 -5.90
C THR A 241 -11.40 41.03 -6.87
N ASN A 242 -11.21 41.20 -8.18
CA ASN A 242 -12.22 40.91 -9.21
C ASN A 242 -12.48 39.41 -9.36
N TYR A 243 -11.63 38.57 -8.82
CA TYR A 243 -11.79 37.11 -8.81
C TYR A 243 -12.72 36.58 -7.71
N PHE A 244 -13.43 37.45 -7.00
CA PHE A 244 -14.43 37.10 -5.98
C PHE A 244 -15.80 36.69 -6.56
N GLY A 245 -15.84 36.02 -7.70
CA GLY A 245 -17.06 35.49 -8.29
C GLY A 245 -16.95 33.98 -8.57
N ASN A 246 -18.09 33.36 -8.96
CA ASN A 246 -18.12 31.98 -9.44
C ASN A 246 -17.45 31.78 -10.83
N SER A 247 -16.99 32.85 -11.45
CA SER A 247 -16.21 32.83 -12.69
C SER A 247 -14.72 32.71 -12.31
N GLY A 248 -14.09 31.55 -12.66
CA GLY A 248 -12.65 31.37 -12.52
C GLY A 248 -11.85 32.40 -13.35
N ILE A 249 -10.54 32.43 -13.10
CA ILE A 249 -9.57 33.18 -13.91
C ILE A 249 -9.39 32.43 -15.23
N LEU A 250 -9.20 33.15 -16.33
CA LEU A 250 -8.71 32.52 -17.55
C LEU A 250 -7.17 32.40 -17.47
N TYR A 251 -6.64 31.21 -17.62
CA TYR A 251 -5.19 30.96 -17.51
C TYR A 251 -4.36 31.86 -18.43
N GLN A 252 -4.87 32.19 -19.59
CA GLN A 252 -4.25 33.10 -20.54
C GLN A 252 -4.13 34.57 -20.06
N ASP A 253 -4.90 34.94 -19.03
CA ASP A 253 -4.87 36.30 -18.46
C ASP A 253 -3.91 36.38 -17.26
N ILE A 254 -3.33 35.27 -16.82
CA ILE A 254 -2.36 35.19 -15.74
C ILE A 254 -1.00 35.67 -16.27
N THR A 255 -0.42 36.66 -15.65
CA THR A 255 0.91 37.15 -16.01
C THR A 255 2.01 36.22 -15.54
N GLU A 256 3.19 36.30 -16.15
CA GLU A 256 4.37 35.56 -15.66
C GLU A 256 4.73 35.97 -14.23
N GLU A 257 4.56 37.24 -13.86
CA GLU A 257 4.79 37.75 -12.51
C GLU A 257 3.84 37.11 -11.49
N ASP A 258 2.56 36.96 -11.82
CA ASP A 258 1.57 36.30 -10.97
C ASP A 258 1.88 34.83 -10.79
N MET A 259 2.31 34.17 -11.86
CA MET A 259 2.69 32.75 -11.80
C MET A 259 3.95 32.52 -10.98
N ASP A 260 4.94 33.40 -11.09
CA ASP A 260 6.15 33.33 -10.26
C ASP A 260 5.85 33.67 -8.79
N GLY A 261 4.92 34.60 -8.55
CA GLY A 261 4.41 34.85 -7.21
C GLY A 261 3.70 33.63 -6.62
N PHE A 262 2.88 32.93 -7.41
CA PHE A 262 2.23 31.69 -7.00
C PHE A 262 3.23 30.58 -6.66
N LYS A 263 4.29 30.41 -7.47
CA LYS A 263 5.38 29.46 -7.16
C LYS A 263 6.04 29.76 -5.82
N LYS A 264 6.37 31.03 -5.57
CA LYS A 264 6.94 31.46 -4.27
C LYS A 264 6.01 31.14 -3.11
N TYR A 265 4.73 31.45 -3.26
CA TYR A 265 3.72 31.15 -2.25
C TYR A 265 3.60 29.66 -1.97
N LEU A 266 3.66 28.82 -3.01
CA LEU A 266 3.66 27.35 -2.87
C LEU A 266 4.93 26.85 -2.16
N ILE A 267 6.11 27.42 -2.51
CA ILE A 267 7.38 27.09 -1.84
C ILE A 267 7.31 27.44 -0.36
N ASP A 268 6.79 28.59 0.02
CA ASP A 268 6.63 28.99 1.42
C ASP A 268 5.73 28.02 2.22
N ILE A 269 4.69 27.49 1.57
CA ILE A 269 3.84 26.46 2.17
C ILE A 269 4.62 25.16 2.34
N LEU A 270 5.37 24.74 1.32
CA LEU A 270 6.18 23.51 1.36
C LEU A 270 7.27 23.58 2.44
N GLU A 271 7.93 24.73 2.60
CA GLU A 271 8.92 24.93 3.69
C GLU A 271 8.28 24.79 5.07
N ARG A 272 7.07 25.30 5.26
CA ARG A 272 6.33 25.08 6.52
C ARG A 272 6.00 23.61 6.74
N VAL A 273 5.60 22.89 5.69
CA VAL A 273 5.34 21.45 5.75
C VAL A 273 6.61 20.66 6.13
N TYR A 274 7.76 21.02 5.56
CA TYR A 274 9.04 20.41 5.95
C TYR A 274 9.36 20.63 7.44
N LYS A 275 9.15 21.83 7.95
CA LYS A 275 9.35 22.13 9.38
C LYS A 275 8.46 21.29 10.27
N TYR A 276 7.19 21.10 9.90
CA TYR A 276 6.27 20.20 10.62
C TYR A 276 6.72 18.74 10.57
N HIS A 277 7.19 18.27 9.43
CA HIS A 277 7.72 16.90 9.31
C HIS A 277 8.96 16.68 10.17
N ILE A 278 9.88 17.65 10.20
CA ILE A 278 11.08 17.60 11.04
C ILE A 278 10.68 17.56 12.51
N ALA A 279 9.82 18.47 12.96
CA ALA A 279 9.36 18.50 14.33
C ALA A 279 8.66 17.20 14.76
N TYR A 280 7.81 16.65 13.90
CA TYR A 280 7.15 15.36 14.15
C TYR A 280 8.14 14.22 14.28
N LYS A 281 9.14 14.14 13.39
CA LYS A 281 10.15 13.10 13.42
C LYS A 281 11.06 13.22 14.64
N THR A 282 11.40 14.45 15.05
CA THR A 282 12.14 14.71 16.30
C THR A 282 11.38 14.20 17.52
N MET A 283 10.07 14.46 17.58
CA MET A 283 9.22 13.93 18.65
C MET A 283 9.23 12.39 18.67
N LEU A 284 9.21 11.73 17.52
CA LEU A 284 9.28 10.26 17.45
C LEU A 284 10.61 9.74 17.99
N TYR A 285 11.75 10.39 17.73
CA TYR A 285 13.04 10.02 18.31
C TYR A 285 13.04 10.15 19.83
N GLU A 286 12.49 11.23 20.37
CA GLU A 286 12.38 11.40 21.81
C GLU A 286 11.51 10.32 22.48
N LEU A 287 10.43 9.90 21.81
CA LEU A 287 9.56 8.83 22.31
C LEU A 287 10.25 7.45 22.21
N GLU A 288 11.02 7.20 21.14
CA GLU A 288 11.82 6.00 20.98
C GLU A 288 12.86 5.86 22.09
N ASP A 289 13.62 6.92 22.34
CA ASP A 289 14.65 6.98 23.41
C ASP A 289 14.06 6.74 24.81
N LYS A 290 12.81 7.13 25.03
CA LYS A 290 12.07 6.86 26.26
C LYS A 290 11.44 5.47 26.33
N GLY A 291 11.61 4.63 25.31
CA GLY A 291 11.01 3.30 25.23
C GLY A 291 9.49 3.28 25.02
N MET A 292 8.91 4.41 24.57
CA MET A 292 7.45 4.56 24.42
C MET A 292 6.92 4.06 23.07
N LEU A 293 7.80 3.67 22.13
CA LEU A 293 7.43 3.17 20.81
C LEU A 293 7.71 1.67 20.71
N ALA A 294 6.75 0.84 21.14
CA ALA A 294 6.93 -0.61 21.22
C ALA A 294 7.30 -1.25 19.86
N ALA A 295 6.78 -0.76 18.74
CA ALA A 295 7.11 -1.29 17.41
C ALA A 295 8.56 -0.97 17.02
N SER A 296 9.05 0.24 17.31
CA SER A 296 10.44 0.63 17.05
C SER A 296 11.39 -0.07 18.01
N ASN A 297 11.12 -0.01 19.31
CA ASN A 297 11.94 -0.68 20.33
C ASN A 297 11.94 -2.21 20.17
N GLY A 298 10.89 -2.81 19.60
CA GLY A 298 10.81 -4.22 19.26
C GLY A 298 11.50 -4.60 17.95
N GLY A 299 12.07 -3.64 17.21
CA GLY A 299 12.81 -3.89 15.98
C GLY A 299 11.94 -4.11 14.73
N TYR A 300 10.63 -3.78 14.77
CA TYR A 300 9.74 -3.87 13.61
C TYR A 300 9.84 -2.67 12.68
N ILE A 301 10.25 -1.52 13.22
CA ILE A 301 10.32 -0.24 12.49
C ILE A 301 11.65 0.42 12.84
N TYR A 302 12.25 1.09 11.87
CA TYR A 302 13.43 1.92 12.09
C TYR A 302 13.13 3.36 11.69
N ILE A 303 12.95 4.26 12.66
CA ILE A 303 12.46 5.63 12.44
C ILE A 303 13.32 6.39 11.42
N LYS A 304 14.64 6.16 11.38
CA LYS A 304 15.53 6.80 10.39
C LYS A 304 15.17 6.44 8.94
N LYS A 305 14.65 5.21 8.71
CA LYS A 305 14.24 4.73 7.38
C LYS A 305 12.82 5.16 7.01
N LEU A 306 12.04 5.78 7.91
CA LEU A 306 10.69 6.24 7.61
C LEU A 306 10.72 7.53 6.80
N TYR A 307 9.87 7.58 5.78
CA TYR A 307 9.70 8.76 4.93
C TYR A 307 8.68 9.73 5.53
N SER A 308 8.92 11.02 5.31
CA SER A 308 7.93 12.07 5.51
C SER A 308 7.24 12.33 4.17
N THR A 309 5.94 12.10 4.10
CA THR A 309 5.19 12.11 2.85
C THR A 309 4.39 13.39 2.69
N ILE A 310 4.46 14.02 1.51
CA ILE A 310 3.58 15.11 1.12
C ILE A 310 2.58 14.56 0.12
N GLY A 311 1.30 14.60 0.48
CA GLY A 311 0.19 14.29 -0.42
C GLY A 311 -0.30 15.55 -1.12
N VAL A 312 -0.94 15.39 -2.27
CA VAL A 312 -1.58 16.48 -3.00
C VAL A 312 -2.97 16.08 -3.48
N ILE A 313 -3.93 16.99 -3.37
CA ILE A 313 -5.31 16.83 -3.85
C ILE A 313 -5.77 18.11 -4.52
N GLY A 314 -6.82 18.01 -5.34
CA GLY A 314 -7.50 19.18 -5.89
C GLY A 314 -6.82 19.79 -7.11
N TYR A 315 -5.97 19.06 -7.84
CA TYR A 315 -5.39 19.57 -9.09
C TYR A 315 -6.43 19.83 -10.17
N THR A 316 -7.41 18.94 -10.30
CA THR A 316 -8.51 19.09 -11.26
C THR A 316 -9.30 20.37 -11.01
N GLU A 317 -9.69 20.58 -9.76
CA GLU A 317 -10.46 21.76 -9.34
C GLU A 317 -9.65 23.06 -9.45
N ALA A 318 -8.33 22.99 -9.17
CA ALA A 318 -7.43 24.12 -9.37
C ALA A 318 -7.30 24.48 -10.86
N ALA A 319 -7.13 23.48 -11.73
CA ALA A 319 -7.10 23.70 -13.18
C ALA A 319 -8.43 24.29 -13.70
N GLN A 320 -9.56 23.77 -13.22
CA GLN A 320 -10.88 24.34 -13.58
C GLN A 320 -11.03 25.78 -13.11
N PHE A 321 -10.57 26.11 -11.89
CA PHE A 321 -10.57 27.49 -11.38
C PHE A 321 -9.73 28.43 -12.25
N LEU A 322 -8.61 27.94 -12.79
CA LEU A 322 -7.74 28.67 -13.72
C LEU A 322 -8.23 28.64 -15.18
N GLY A 323 -9.40 28.08 -15.45
CA GLY A 323 -9.94 27.97 -16.80
C GLY A 323 -9.15 27.06 -17.75
N LEU A 324 -8.32 26.17 -17.19
CA LEU A 324 -7.55 25.20 -17.97
C LEU A 324 -8.44 24.04 -18.43
N GLU A 325 -8.28 23.63 -19.68
CA GLU A 325 -8.89 22.42 -20.21
C GLU A 325 -8.07 21.20 -19.76
N ILE A 326 -8.74 20.27 -19.05
CA ILE A 326 -8.12 19.05 -18.51
C ILE A 326 -7.97 18.04 -19.63
N ASN A 327 -6.89 18.11 -20.36
CA ASN A 327 -6.54 17.17 -21.43
C ASN A 327 -5.02 17.12 -21.63
N ASN A 328 -4.56 16.47 -22.71
CA ASN A 328 -3.13 16.35 -23.04
C ASN A 328 -2.61 17.59 -23.81
N ASN A 329 -2.93 18.81 -23.33
CA ASN A 329 -2.41 20.05 -23.89
C ASN A 329 -1.16 20.57 -23.14
N LYS A 330 -0.53 21.60 -23.70
CA LYS A 330 0.70 22.19 -23.16
C LYS A 330 0.44 22.91 -21.83
N GLU A 331 -0.60 23.71 -21.76
CA GLU A 331 -0.94 24.57 -20.61
C GLU A 331 -1.23 23.76 -19.36
N TYR A 332 -2.04 22.70 -19.46
CA TYR A 332 -2.32 21.81 -18.35
C TYR A 332 -1.08 21.03 -17.89
N LYS A 333 -0.19 20.62 -18.82
CA LYS A 333 1.10 20.01 -18.46
C LYS A 333 2.02 20.94 -17.70
N GLU A 334 2.13 22.20 -18.14
CA GLU A 334 2.92 23.23 -17.46
C GLU A 334 2.40 23.48 -16.04
N PHE A 335 1.08 23.57 -15.88
CA PHE A 335 0.46 23.69 -14.57
C PHE A 335 0.76 22.48 -13.66
N LEU A 336 0.75 21.26 -14.18
CA LEU A 336 1.08 20.05 -13.40
C LEU A 336 2.56 19.93 -13.00
N GLN A 337 3.43 20.73 -13.63
CA GLN A 337 4.89 20.74 -13.37
C GLN A 337 5.32 21.84 -12.41
N LEU A 338 4.40 22.69 -11.99
CA LEU A 338 4.63 23.72 -10.96
C LEU A 338 4.94 23.09 -9.62
#